data_2766cc3a8154b71239908d6c00a8bf68
#
_entry.id   2766cc3a8154b71239908d6c00a8bf68
#
_cell.length_a   1.000
_cell.length_b   1.000
_cell.length_c   1.000
_cell.angle_alpha   90.00
_cell.angle_beta   90.00
_cell.angle_gamma   90.00
#
_symmetry.space_group_name_H-M   'P 1'
#
loop_
_entity.id
_entity.type
_entity.pdbx_description
1 polymer ?
#
loop_
_entity_poly.entity_id
_entity_poly.type
_entity_poly.pdbx_seq_one_letter_code
_entity_poly.pdbx_strand_id
1 'polypeptide(L)'
;MPLQTLPCRAFQRGFALGARLLPWRTPTVLSGAGSLLKLPDVFSREGASRPLVVASRRQCADERFLALRAALEGRGVRPSVFSGVEPDPSVATVEKLAAQYRAD
;
A
#
# COMPACT_ATOMS: atom_id res chain seq x y z
N MET A 1 37.96 -9.97 -7.59
CA MET A 1 36.95 -8.93 -7.57
C MET A 1 37.46 -7.68 -8.26
N PRO A 2 36.76 -7.16 -9.23
CA PRO A 2 37.23 -5.94 -9.88
C PRO A 2 37.28 -4.78 -8.87
N LEU A 3 38.41 -4.09 -8.81
CA LEU A 3 38.60 -2.93 -7.94
C LEU A 3 37.57 -1.82 -8.17
N GLN A 4 37.02 -1.77 -9.37
CA GLN A 4 36.01 -0.78 -9.79
C GLN A 4 34.66 -0.93 -9.04
N THR A 5 34.37 -2.07 -8.44
CA THR A 5 33.14 -2.30 -7.70
C THR A 5 33.24 -1.97 -6.21
N LEU A 6 34.44 -1.78 -5.68
CA LEU A 6 34.66 -1.48 -4.27
C LEU A 6 34.01 -0.16 -3.81
N PRO A 7 34.15 0.97 -4.57
CA PRO A 7 33.49 2.20 -4.16
C PRO A 7 31.97 2.09 -4.16
N CYS A 8 31.39 1.39 -5.14
CA CYS A 8 29.94 1.17 -5.21
C CYS A 8 29.42 0.36 -4.03
N ARG A 9 30.14 -0.69 -3.65
CA ARG A 9 29.76 -1.51 -2.51
C ARG A 9 29.86 -0.77 -1.18
N ALA A 10 30.94 0.02 -1.03
CA ALA A 10 31.09 0.86 0.15
C ALA A 10 29.97 1.87 0.27
N PHE A 11 29.60 2.51 -0.85
CA PHE A 11 28.47 3.44 -0.91
C PHE A 11 27.16 2.75 -0.53
N GLN A 12 26.89 1.58 -1.11
CA GLN A 12 25.66 0.83 -0.83
C GLN A 12 25.54 0.44 0.64
N ARG A 13 26.65 0.00 1.27
CA ARG A 13 26.67 -0.35 2.68
C ARG A 13 26.46 0.87 3.57
N GLY A 14 27.12 1.98 3.24
CA GLY A 14 26.94 3.24 3.94
C GLY A 14 25.53 3.74 3.82
N PHE A 15 24.94 3.68 2.63
CA PHE A 15 23.53 4.07 2.39
C PHE A 15 22.57 3.18 3.17
N ALA A 16 22.78 1.86 3.18
CA ALA A 16 21.94 0.94 3.92
C ALA A 16 21.99 1.20 5.43
N LEU A 17 23.18 1.50 5.97
CA LEU A 17 23.33 1.86 7.37
C LEU A 17 22.63 3.18 7.69
N GLY A 18 22.84 4.20 6.84
CA GLY A 18 22.16 5.50 6.98
C GLY A 18 20.64 5.37 6.90
N ALA A 19 20.14 4.54 6.00
CA ALA A 19 18.72 4.29 5.86
C ALA A 19 18.08 3.67 7.11
N ARG A 20 18.84 2.82 7.83
CA ARG A 20 18.37 2.24 9.09
C ARG A 20 18.25 3.25 10.21
N LEU A 21 19.03 4.32 10.16
CA LEU A 21 19.02 5.38 11.18
C LEU A 21 17.96 6.44 10.90
N LEU A 22 17.38 6.47 9.71
CA LEU A 22 16.33 7.42 9.37
C LEU A 22 14.97 6.94 9.89
N PRO A 23 14.11 7.88 10.36
CA PRO A 23 12.77 7.55 10.83
C PRO A 23 11.84 7.28 9.64
N TRP A 24 11.93 6.10 9.07
CA TRP A 24 11.04 5.67 7.98
C TRP A 24 9.66 5.34 8.51
N ARG A 25 8.64 5.83 7.82
CA ARG A 25 7.29 5.33 8.04
C ARG A 25 7.14 4.02 7.30
N THR A 26 7.09 2.93 8.06
CA THR A 26 6.84 1.61 7.49
C THR A 26 5.35 1.32 7.47
N PRO A 27 4.81 0.85 6.34
CA PRO A 27 3.42 0.43 6.30
C PRO A 27 3.21 -0.85 7.12
N THR A 28 2.01 -1.00 7.66
CA THR A 28 1.60 -2.27 8.25
C THR A 28 1.37 -3.27 7.13
N VAL A 29 2.07 -4.40 7.19
CA VAL A 29 1.96 -5.45 6.18
C VAL A 29 1.20 -6.64 6.77
N LEU A 30 0.12 -7.03 6.11
CA LEU A 30 -0.62 -8.25 6.41
C LEU A 30 -0.36 -9.26 5.31
N SER A 31 0.13 -10.42 5.66
CA SER A 31 0.43 -11.48 4.71
C SER A 31 -0.12 -12.83 5.19
N GLY A 32 -0.29 -13.74 4.24
CA GLY A 32 -0.82 -15.07 4.51
C GLY A 32 -2.28 -15.23 4.08
N ALA A 33 -2.75 -16.47 4.07
CA ALA A 33 -4.13 -16.79 3.69
C ALA A 33 -5.13 -16.16 4.65
N GLY A 34 -6.15 -15.52 4.11
CA GLY A 34 -7.20 -14.88 4.90
C GLY A 34 -6.81 -13.57 5.58
N SER A 35 -5.60 -13.06 5.35
CA SER A 35 -5.12 -11.82 5.97
C SER A 35 -5.93 -10.59 5.54
N LEU A 36 -6.54 -10.62 4.36
CA LEU A 36 -7.35 -9.52 3.85
C LEU A 36 -8.52 -9.18 4.79
N LEU A 37 -9.13 -10.17 5.39
CA LEU A 37 -10.24 -9.98 6.33
C LEU A 37 -9.83 -9.45 7.70
N LYS A 38 -8.53 -9.30 7.94
CA LYS A 38 -7.99 -8.63 9.13
C LYS A 38 -7.93 -7.11 9.00
N LEU A 39 -8.07 -6.57 7.78
CA LEU A 39 -8.03 -5.12 7.54
C LEU A 39 -9.08 -4.32 8.31
N PRO A 40 -10.33 -4.78 8.47
CA PRO A 40 -11.29 -4.03 9.28
C PRO A 40 -10.82 -3.74 10.70
N ASP A 41 -10.13 -4.69 11.32
CA ASP A 41 -9.57 -4.50 12.67
C ASP A 41 -8.44 -3.47 12.68
N VAL A 42 -7.61 -3.45 11.63
CA VAL A 42 -6.54 -2.46 11.47
C VAL A 42 -7.13 -1.06 11.34
N PHE A 43 -8.15 -0.89 10.51
CA PHE A 43 -8.80 0.40 10.35
C PHE A 43 -9.47 0.89 11.63
N SER A 44 -10.06 -0.02 12.40
CA SER A 44 -10.63 0.33 13.70
C SER A 44 -9.58 0.82 14.68
N ARG A 45 -8.41 0.16 14.73
CA ARG A 45 -7.30 0.58 15.59
C ARG A 45 -6.72 1.92 15.19
N GLU A 46 -6.64 2.20 13.89
CA GLU A 46 -6.11 3.44 13.35
C GLU A 46 -7.13 4.58 13.33
N GLY A 47 -8.39 4.29 13.66
CA GLY A 47 -9.46 5.28 13.58
C GLY A 47 -9.81 5.71 12.17
N ALA A 48 -9.50 4.89 11.16
CA ALA A 48 -9.74 5.20 9.76
C ALA A 48 -11.19 4.88 9.39
N SER A 49 -11.97 5.88 9.04
CA SER A 49 -13.37 5.72 8.62
C SER A 49 -13.57 5.85 7.12
N ARG A 50 -12.62 6.44 6.41
CA ARG A 50 -12.68 6.70 4.96
C ARG A 50 -11.38 6.31 4.27
N PRO A 51 -11.01 5.03 4.28
CA PRO A 51 -9.77 4.59 3.65
C PRO A 51 -9.86 4.64 2.13
N LEU A 52 -8.73 4.90 1.48
CA LEU A 52 -8.58 4.74 0.05
C LEU A 52 -7.95 3.37 -0.23
N VAL A 53 -8.66 2.52 -0.96
CA VAL A 53 -8.18 1.21 -1.37
C VAL A 53 -7.64 1.29 -2.78
N VAL A 54 -6.38 0.93 -2.96
CA VAL A 54 -5.71 0.91 -4.27
C VAL A 54 -5.53 -0.55 -4.68
N ALA A 55 -6.13 -0.91 -5.80
CA ALA A 55 -6.07 -2.27 -6.29
C ALA A 55 -6.21 -2.30 -7.82
N SER A 56 -5.89 -3.44 -8.44
CA SER A 56 -6.15 -3.62 -9.87
C SER A 56 -7.64 -3.92 -10.11
N ARG A 57 -8.08 -3.73 -11.36
CA ARG A 57 -9.46 -4.08 -11.74
C ARG A 57 -9.79 -5.53 -11.44
N ARG A 58 -8.83 -6.41 -11.70
CA ARG A 58 -8.99 -7.85 -11.45
C ARG A 58 -9.17 -8.13 -9.95
N GLN A 59 -8.39 -7.49 -9.11
CA GLN A 59 -8.51 -7.63 -7.66
C GLN A 59 -9.84 -7.09 -7.15
N CYS A 60 -10.33 -5.98 -7.69
CA CYS A 60 -11.62 -5.41 -7.31
C CYS A 60 -12.82 -6.28 -7.68
N ALA A 61 -12.66 -7.17 -8.66
CA ALA A 61 -13.68 -8.14 -9.06
C ALA A 61 -13.60 -9.47 -8.29
N ASP A 62 -12.55 -9.68 -7.49
CA ASP A 62 -12.37 -10.92 -6.73
C ASP A 62 -13.37 -11.00 -5.57
N GLU A 63 -13.89 -12.20 -5.32
CA GLU A 63 -14.86 -12.44 -4.24
C GLU A 63 -14.32 -12.07 -2.87
N ARG A 64 -13.02 -12.26 -2.65
CA ARG A 64 -12.36 -11.90 -1.38
C ARG A 64 -12.36 -10.40 -1.16
N PHE A 65 -12.20 -9.62 -2.21
CA PHE A 65 -12.29 -8.17 -2.14
C PHE A 65 -13.73 -7.72 -1.84
N LEU A 66 -14.71 -8.34 -2.48
CA LEU A 66 -16.12 -8.03 -2.22
C LEU A 66 -16.52 -8.38 -0.78
N ALA A 67 -16.00 -9.49 -0.24
CA ALA A 67 -16.21 -9.84 1.16
C ALA A 67 -15.58 -8.83 2.12
N LEU A 68 -14.36 -8.34 1.81
CA LEU A 68 -13.72 -7.27 2.57
C LEU A 68 -14.57 -6.00 2.57
N ARG A 69 -15.04 -5.61 1.41
CA ARG A 69 -15.85 -4.40 1.26
C ARG A 69 -17.14 -4.48 2.08
N ALA A 70 -17.80 -5.63 2.03
CA ALA A 70 -19.00 -5.88 2.82
C ALA A 70 -18.71 -5.82 4.33
N ALA A 71 -17.58 -6.38 4.78
CA ALA A 71 -17.18 -6.34 6.17
C ALA A 71 -16.88 -4.92 6.65
N LEU A 72 -16.25 -4.10 5.80
CA LEU A 72 -15.99 -2.70 6.10
C LEU A 72 -17.28 -1.89 6.21
N GLU A 73 -18.18 -2.06 5.26
CA GLU A 73 -19.47 -1.39 5.27
C GLU A 73 -20.30 -1.76 6.49
N GLY A 74 -20.24 -3.02 6.92
CA GLY A 74 -20.91 -3.50 8.13
C GLY A 74 -20.39 -2.84 9.42
N ARG A 75 -19.17 -2.30 9.39
CA ARG A 75 -18.57 -1.55 10.51
C ARG A 75 -18.73 -0.04 10.39
N GLY A 76 -19.45 0.45 9.38
CA GLY A 76 -19.61 1.88 9.12
C GLY A 76 -18.41 2.53 8.44
N VAL A 77 -17.48 1.75 7.92
CA VAL A 77 -16.33 2.25 7.17
C VAL A 77 -16.72 2.39 5.70
N ARG A 78 -16.45 3.55 5.11
CA ARG A 78 -16.75 3.83 3.71
C ARG A 78 -15.46 3.87 2.89
N PRO A 79 -15.05 2.74 2.28
CA PRO A 79 -13.86 2.73 1.45
C PRO A 79 -14.08 3.44 0.14
N SER A 80 -13.11 4.25 -0.27
CA SER A 80 -12.98 4.75 -1.64
C SER A 80 -12.05 3.78 -2.37
N VAL A 81 -12.39 3.41 -3.60
CA VAL A 81 -11.63 2.41 -4.36
C VAL A 81 -11.05 3.04 -5.61
N PHE A 82 -9.75 2.90 -5.79
CA PHE A 82 -9.04 3.24 -7.02
C PHE A 82 -8.60 1.95 -7.71
N SER A 83 -9.21 1.65 -8.85
CA SER A 83 -8.95 0.43 -9.62
C SER A 83 -8.17 0.65 -10.91
N GLY A 84 -7.71 1.87 -11.14
CA GLY A 84 -7.02 2.26 -12.38
C GLY A 84 -5.52 1.97 -12.40
N VAL A 85 -5.01 1.16 -11.47
CA VAL A 85 -3.59 0.83 -11.42
C VAL A 85 -3.24 -0.14 -12.53
N GLU A 86 -2.32 0.27 -13.38
CA GLU A 86 -1.78 -0.53 -14.47
C GLU A 86 -0.45 -1.17 -14.06
N PRO A 87 0.01 -2.26 -14.73
CA PRO A 87 1.39 -2.69 -14.60
C PRO A 87 2.33 -1.53 -14.97
N ASP A 88 3.41 -1.33 -14.22
CA ASP A 88 4.32 -0.18 -14.37
C ASP A 88 3.56 1.15 -14.37
N PRO A 89 2.97 1.55 -13.23
CA PRO A 89 2.12 2.73 -13.16
C PRO A 89 2.85 4.00 -13.57
N SER A 90 2.20 4.79 -14.42
CA SER A 90 2.74 6.08 -14.90
C SER A 90 2.57 7.19 -13.86
N VAL A 91 3.28 8.29 -14.04
CA VAL A 91 3.09 9.50 -13.22
C VAL A 91 1.65 10.00 -13.31
N ALA A 92 1.04 9.92 -14.50
CA ALA A 92 -0.36 10.32 -14.69
C ALA A 92 -1.31 9.48 -13.80
N THR A 93 -1.08 8.17 -13.68
CA THR A 93 -1.84 7.30 -12.79
C THR A 93 -1.69 7.71 -11.34
N VAL A 94 -0.48 7.99 -10.89
CA VAL A 94 -0.20 8.45 -9.52
C VAL A 94 -0.87 9.79 -9.25
N GLU A 95 -0.87 10.70 -10.20
CA GLU A 95 -1.53 12.00 -10.07
C GLU A 95 -3.06 11.85 -9.92
N LYS A 96 -3.68 10.97 -10.69
CA LYS A 96 -5.10 10.65 -10.56
C LYS A 96 -5.43 10.07 -9.19
N LEU A 97 -4.60 9.15 -8.71
CA LEU A 97 -4.75 8.54 -7.39
C LEU A 97 -4.65 9.61 -6.29
N ALA A 98 -3.66 10.48 -6.38
CA ALA A 98 -3.48 11.56 -5.41
C ALA A 98 -4.67 12.53 -5.42
N ALA A 99 -5.22 12.83 -6.59
CA ALA A 99 -6.41 13.67 -6.70
C ALA A 99 -7.63 13.04 -6.03
N GLN A 100 -7.85 11.74 -6.23
CA GLN A 100 -8.92 11.01 -5.56
C GLN A 100 -8.73 10.99 -4.05
N TYR A 101 -7.52 10.76 -3.58
CA TYR A 101 -7.19 10.76 -2.16
C TYR A 101 -7.54 12.11 -1.50
N ARG A 102 -7.25 13.22 -2.17
CA ARG A 102 -7.57 14.56 -1.66
C ARG A 102 -9.05 14.89 -1.69
N ALA A 103 -9.77 14.36 -2.67
CA ALA A 103 -11.21 14.62 -2.84
C ALA A 103 -12.06 13.82 -1.84
N ASP A 104 -11.61 12.64 -1.47
CA ASP A 104 -12.27 11.74 -0.53
C ASP A 104 -11.62 11.82 0.85
#